data_25b6d5781915e325db33757f9df86fce
#
_entry.id   25b6d5781915e325db33757f9df86fce
#
_cell.length_a   1.000
_cell.length_b   1.000
_cell.length_c   1.000
_cell.angle_alpha   90.00
_cell.angle_beta   90.00
_cell.angle_gamma   90.00
#
_symmetry.space_group_name_H-M   'P 1'
#
loop_
_entity.id
_entity.type
_entity.pdbx_description
1 polymer ?
#
loop_
_entity_poly.entity_id
_entity_poly.type
_entity_poly.pdbx_seq_one_letter_code
_entity_poly.pdbx_strand_id
1 'polypeptide(L)'
;MMKKLRAPYLLILIFCMLALAGCSGGLGRPSDLKVNETDWVLSWSPVENATASTTYIVEIDGREYVSSKTSYSLEGLEEGSYKIRVKATDALGQTGDSKWSDAFVFTKPYENGLVYTLTNANTEYEVTRVGSARGDIEIGDVYRGKPVTSIAEKAFYSSSGVKSIVVGKNVREIGDYAFTNCSNLQSVTLPDGLSELGEHAFQGCRALQSIKLPDSLKEVKKSSFQYCRNMTSVDLGGGILSVAASAFSDCDKLSELKVPDSVRTLGEKSFYGCDLLESVTLGAAVDSIGEGAFASCVSLKSFALNQRLSAIGANAFNGCVKLACFETPDSVVSIGEQAFFGCQSLSDVVIGSGVKQIGALAFDST
;
A
#
# COMPACT_ATOMS: atom_id res chain seq x y z
N MET A 1 -71.25 73.75 6.93
CA MET A 1 -71.19 72.80 5.81
C MET A 1 -70.15 71.74 6.15
N MET A 2 -70.59 70.58 6.68
CA MET A 2 -69.80 69.52 7.17
C MET A 2 -69.22 68.71 6.02
N LYS A 3 -67.92 68.42 6.02
CA LYS A 3 -67.40 67.35 5.22
C LYS A 3 -66.61 66.36 6.11
N LYS A 4 -67.13 65.14 6.08
CA LYS A 4 -66.64 63.97 6.77
C LYS A 4 -65.23 63.62 6.28
N LEU A 5 -64.26 63.50 7.23
CA LEU A 5 -63.03 62.79 6.91
C LEU A 5 -63.22 61.31 7.28
N ARG A 6 -63.12 60.52 6.28
CA ARG A 6 -63.23 59.07 6.36
C ARG A 6 -61.93 58.44 6.84
N ALA A 7 -62.10 57.48 7.70
CA ALA A 7 -61.03 56.58 8.13
C ALA A 7 -60.45 55.71 6.97
N PRO A 8 -59.17 55.79 6.75
CA PRO A 8 -58.42 54.59 6.40
C PRO A 8 -57.16 54.34 7.24
N TYR A 9 -56.92 55.13 8.29
CA TYR A 9 -55.70 54.97 9.10
C TYR A 9 -55.81 53.92 10.22
N LEU A 10 -56.97 53.42 10.51
CA LEU A 10 -57.15 52.43 11.58
C LEU A 10 -56.89 50.98 11.12
N LEU A 11 -56.92 50.71 9.79
CA LEU A 11 -56.69 49.38 9.28
C LEU A 11 -55.21 49.09 9.04
N ILE A 12 -54.35 50.11 8.86
CA ILE A 12 -52.90 49.95 8.68
C ILE A 12 -52.19 49.72 10.01
N LEU A 13 -52.70 50.29 11.11
CA LEU A 13 -52.12 50.03 12.44
C LEU A 13 -52.44 48.65 13.00
N ILE A 14 -53.55 48.01 12.56
CA ILE A 14 -53.91 46.64 13.01
C ILE A 14 -53.08 45.60 12.20
N PHE A 15 -52.70 45.91 10.94
CA PHE A 15 -51.85 45.00 10.16
C PHE A 15 -50.37 45.08 10.58
N CYS A 16 -49.87 46.21 11.06
CA CYS A 16 -48.56 46.32 11.66
C CYS A 16 -48.43 45.70 13.08
N MET A 17 -49.54 45.64 13.84
CA MET A 17 -49.50 44.96 15.16
C MET A 17 -49.72 43.45 15.09
N LEU A 18 -50.24 42.92 13.99
CA LEU A 18 -50.37 41.48 13.80
C LEU A 18 -49.08 40.84 13.22
N ALA A 19 -48.13 41.65 12.73
CA ALA A 19 -46.81 41.17 12.30
C ALA A 19 -45.77 41.17 13.43
N LEU A 20 -46.11 41.69 14.63
CA LEU A 20 -45.21 41.69 15.80
C LEU A 20 -45.59 40.69 16.90
N ALA A 21 -46.61 39.88 16.67
CA ALA A 21 -47.07 38.91 17.66
C ALA A 21 -46.74 37.47 17.28
N GLY A 22 -45.51 37.22 16.91
CA GLY A 22 -45.18 35.87 16.51
C GLY A 22 -43.70 35.56 16.37
N CYS A 23 -42.93 35.68 17.41
CA CYS A 23 -41.71 34.88 17.60
C CYS A 23 -41.24 35.07 19.07
N SER A 24 -41.93 34.45 19.99
CA SER A 24 -41.44 34.34 21.39
C SER A 24 -40.59 33.08 21.62
N GLY A 25 -40.14 32.45 20.55
CA GLY A 25 -39.20 31.32 20.61
C GLY A 25 -37.86 31.71 20.04
N GLY A 26 -36.76 31.41 20.71
CA GLY A 26 -35.42 31.52 20.18
C GLY A 26 -35.23 30.63 18.95
N LEU A 27 -34.13 30.81 18.24
CA LEU A 27 -33.78 29.97 17.05
C LEU A 27 -33.70 28.50 17.45
N GLY A 28 -34.25 27.63 16.61
CA GLY A 28 -34.16 26.19 16.78
C GLY A 28 -32.71 25.70 16.67
N ARG A 29 -32.43 24.54 17.24
CA ARG A 29 -31.11 23.91 17.20
C ARG A 29 -30.85 23.28 15.82
N PRO A 30 -29.69 23.54 15.16
CA PRO A 30 -29.35 22.84 13.93
C PRO A 30 -29.27 21.32 14.14
N SER A 31 -29.82 20.57 13.19
CA SER A 31 -29.87 19.10 13.18
C SER A 31 -29.46 18.53 11.83
N ASP A 32 -29.37 17.19 11.75
CA ASP A 32 -29.12 16.45 10.51
C ASP A 32 -27.83 16.86 9.81
N LEU A 33 -26.75 17.10 10.60
CA LEU A 33 -25.45 17.41 10.04
C LEU A 33 -24.94 16.24 9.22
N LYS A 34 -24.60 16.51 7.96
CA LYS A 34 -24.02 15.52 7.03
C LYS A 34 -23.03 16.20 6.11
N VAL A 35 -22.03 15.45 5.67
CA VAL A 35 -21.07 15.88 4.65
C VAL A 35 -21.33 15.16 3.36
N ASN A 36 -21.38 15.91 2.25
CA ASN A 36 -21.30 15.36 0.92
C ASN A 36 -19.82 15.11 0.61
N GLU A 37 -19.45 13.84 0.47
CA GLU A 37 -18.05 13.41 0.24
C GLU A 37 -17.55 13.67 -1.19
N THR A 38 -18.40 14.15 -2.10
CA THR A 38 -17.97 14.48 -3.47
C THR A 38 -17.38 15.89 -3.57
N ASP A 39 -17.95 16.85 -2.83
CA ASP A 39 -17.58 18.27 -2.85
C ASP A 39 -17.18 18.83 -1.48
N TRP A 40 -17.07 17.97 -0.48
CA TRP A 40 -16.71 18.31 0.92
C TRP A 40 -17.59 19.41 1.51
N VAL A 41 -18.90 19.38 1.22
CA VAL A 41 -19.84 20.35 1.77
C VAL A 41 -20.57 19.76 2.96
N LEU A 42 -20.35 20.34 4.15
CA LEU A 42 -21.17 20.13 5.34
C LEU A 42 -22.53 20.80 5.11
N SER A 43 -23.62 20.12 5.42
CA SER A 43 -24.98 20.64 5.36
C SER A 43 -25.77 20.23 6.60
N TRP A 44 -26.82 21.00 6.92
CA TRP A 44 -27.75 20.77 8.03
C TRP A 44 -29.16 21.22 7.66
N SER A 45 -30.15 20.76 8.42
CA SER A 45 -31.53 21.17 8.24
C SER A 45 -31.74 22.64 8.65
N PRO A 46 -32.61 23.40 7.93
CA PRO A 46 -33.01 24.73 8.36
C PRO A 46 -33.60 24.69 9.79
N VAL A 47 -33.26 25.69 10.61
CA VAL A 47 -33.71 25.74 11.96
C VAL A 47 -35.14 26.35 12.07
N GLU A 48 -35.91 25.96 13.10
CA GLU A 48 -37.16 26.59 13.39
C GLU A 48 -36.96 28.09 13.70
N ASN A 49 -37.92 28.92 13.35
CA ASN A 49 -37.93 30.39 13.52
C ASN A 49 -36.79 31.11 12.73
N ALA A 50 -36.16 30.44 11.74
CA ALA A 50 -35.19 31.09 10.89
C ALA A 50 -35.82 32.26 10.10
N THR A 51 -35.09 33.36 9.99
CA THR A 51 -35.46 34.58 9.25
C THR A 51 -34.42 34.86 8.17
N ALA A 52 -34.64 35.90 7.35
CA ALA A 52 -33.66 36.33 6.36
C ALA A 52 -32.34 36.84 6.98
N SER A 53 -32.32 37.18 8.25
CA SER A 53 -31.14 37.60 9.03
C SER A 53 -30.44 36.46 9.76
N THR A 54 -30.99 35.25 9.72
CA THR A 54 -30.36 34.08 10.37
C THR A 54 -29.07 33.72 9.69
N THR A 55 -27.99 33.62 10.45
CA THR A 55 -26.69 33.12 10.06
C THR A 55 -26.32 31.92 10.93
N TYR A 56 -25.27 31.22 10.55
CA TYR A 56 -24.81 30.04 11.27
C TYR A 56 -23.35 30.19 11.66
N ILE A 57 -23.00 29.78 12.86
CA ILE A 57 -21.61 29.62 13.28
C ILE A 57 -21.29 28.14 13.22
N VAL A 58 -20.29 27.80 12.41
CA VAL A 58 -19.72 26.44 12.28
C VAL A 58 -18.44 26.41 13.10
N GLU A 59 -18.40 25.62 14.16
CA GLU A 59 -17.19 25.40 14.93
C GLU A 59 -16.52 24.11 14.46
N ILE A 60 -15.23 24.21 14.14
CA ILE A 60 -14.37 23.08 13.74
C ILE A 60 -13.18 23.08 14.67
N ASP A 61 -13.06 22.07 15.53
CA ASP A 61 -12.01 21.93 16.55
C ASP A 61 -11.75 23.22 17.36
N GLY A 62 -12.83 23.88 17.76
CA GLY A 62 -12.77 25.11 18.57
C GLY A 62 -12.54 26.40 17.77
N ARG A 63 -12.41 26.35 16.45
CA ARG A 63 -12.37 27.54 15.58
C ARG A 63 -13.75 27.80 14.98
N GLU A 64 -14.18 29.06 15.02
CA GLU A 64 -15.51 29.45 14.55
C GLU A 64 -15.45 30.09 13.16
N TYR A 65 -16.40 29.71 12.31
CA TYR A 65 -16.60 30.22 10.95
C TYR A 65 -18.07 30.61 10.78
N VAL A 66 -18.35 31.60 9.93
CA VAL A 66 -19.71 32.09 9.69
C VAL A 66 -20.21 31.63 8.34
N SER A 67 -21.47 31.17 8.28
CA SER A 67 -22.18 30.87 7.05
C SER A 67 -23.55 31.54 7.03
N SER A 68 -23.92 32.17 5.91
CA SER A 68 -25.28 32.66 5.66
C SER A 68 -26.20 31.60 5.03
N LYS A 69 -25.70 30.38 4.84
CA LYS A 69 -26.42 29.24 4.23
C LYS A 69 -26.49 28.10 5.25
N THR A 70 -27.36 27.14 5.01
CA THR A 70 -27.44 25.88 5.75
C THR A 70 -26.35 24.87 5.29
N SER A 71 -25.19 25.39 4.82
CA SER A 71 -24.06 24.60 4.38
C SER A 71 -22.75 25.37 4.57
N TYR A 72 -21.64 24.63 4.65
CA TYR A 72 -20.29 25.17 4.76
C TYR A 72 -19.30 24.27 4.02
N SER A 73 -18.37 24.85 3.23
CA SER A 73 -17.35 24.07 2.54
C SER A 73 -16.23 23.66 3.51
N LEU A 74 -15.89 22.40 3.50
CA LEU A 74 -14.77 21.80 4.23
C LEU A 74 -13.57 21.54 3.32
N GLU A 75 -13.61 22.00 2.07
CA GLU A 75 -12.59 21.74 1.04
C GLU A 75 -11.19 22.19 1.50
N GLY A 76 -11.11 23.33 2.18
CA GLY A 76 -9.86 23.90 2.69
C GLY A 76 -9.31 23.24 3.96
N LEU A 77 -9.97 22.24 4.55
CA LEU A 77 -9.40 21.51 5.67
C LEU A 77 -8.29 20.60 5.18
N GLU A 78 -7.25 20.44 5.99
CA GLU A 78 -6.25 19.39 5.80
C GLU A 78 -6.87 18.02 6.05
N GLU A 79 -6.13 16.97 5.74
CA GLU A 79 -6.50 15.59 6.03
C GLU A 79 -6.48 15.35 7.55
N GLY A 80 -7.50 14.65 8.07
CA GLY A 80 -7.59 14.43 9.51
C GLY A 80 -9.02 14.32 10.03
N SER A 81 -9.15 14.12 11.32
CA SER A 81 -10.43 13.96 11.99
C SER A 81 -10.81 15.25 12.73
N TYR A 82 -11.98 15.77 12.46
CA TYR A 82 -12.48 17.06 12.95
C TYR A 82 -13.76 16.88 13.74
N LYS A 83 -13.86 17.58 14.88
CA LYS A 83 -15.09 17.67 15.64
C LYS A 83 -15.83 18.95 15.24
N ILE A 84 -16.99 18.79 14.62
CA ILE A 84 -17.77 19.89 14.07
C ILE A 84 -19.08 20.02 14.83
N ARG A 85 -19.52 21.25 15.09
CA ARG A 85 -20.86 21.58 15.56
C ARG A 85 -21.31 22.92 14.97
N VAL A 86 -22.61 23.13 14.92
CA VAL A 86 -23.22 24.31 14.30
C VAL A 86 -24.22 24.92 15.27
N LYS A 87 -24.28 26.27 15.35
CA LYS A 87 -25.35 26.99 15.98
C LYS A 87 -25.92 28.06 15.05
N ALA A 88 -27.19 28.37 15.18
CA ALA A 88 -27.82 29.47 14.47
C ALA A 88 -27.77 30.74 15.32
N THR A 89 -27.57 31.90 14.68
CA THR A 89 -27.50 33.20 15.29
C THR A 89 -28.29 34.22 14.48
N ASP A 90 -28.89 35.22 15.09
CA ASP A 90 -29.58 36.29 14.39
C ASP A 90 -28.69 37.54 14.33
N ALA A 91 -28.23 37.86 13.11
CA ALA A 91 -27.38 39.02 12.86
C ALA A 91 -28.01 40.38 13.29
N LEU A 92 -29.34 40.46 13.42
CA LEU A 92 -30.07 41.67 13.86
C LEU A 92 -30.37 41.64 15.36
N GLY A 93 -30.08 40.56 16.07
CA GLY A 93 -30.30 40.42 17.51
C GLY A 93 -31.79 40.43 17.91
N GLN A 94 -32.69 40.13 17.01
CA GLN A 94 -34.16 40.13 17.27
C GLN A 94 -34.61 38.82 17.90
N THR A 95 -33.86 37.73 17.67
CA THR A 95 -34.06 36.41 18.28
C THR A 95 -32.75 36.00 18.95
N GLY A 96 -32.86 35.23 20.03
CA GLY A 96 -31.66 34.70 20.70
C GLY A 96 -30.97 33.59 19.88
N ASP A 97 -29.66 33.42 20.06
CA ASP A 97 -28.89 32.33 19.46
C ASP A 97 -29.50 30.97 19.84
N SER A 98 -29.36 30.00 18.93
CA SER A 98 -29.71 28.61 19.22
C SER A 98 -28.69 27.96 20.16
N LYS A 99 -29.02 26.79 20.68
CA LYS A 99 -28.03 25.88 21.24
C LYS A 99 -27.17 25.31 20.10
N TRP A 100 -25.94 24.87 20.43
CA TRP A 100 -25.12 24.10 19.51
C TRP A 100 -25.79 22.78 19.09
N SER A 101 -25.58 22.33 17.85
CA SER A 101 -25.90 20.97 17.43
C SER A 101 -25.18 19.94 18.28
N ASP A 102 -25.53 18.67 18.15
CA ASP A 102 -24.65 17.59 18.61
C ASP A 102 -23.33 17.68 17.85
N ALA A 103 -22.28 17.20 18.51
CA ALA A 103 -20.97 17.15 17.84
C ALA A 103 -21.00 16.08 16.73
N PHE A 104 -20.63 16.48 15.54
CA PHE A 104 -20.44 15.62 14.39
C PHE A 104 -18.94 15.39 14.19
N VAL A 105 -18.49 14.14 14.13
CA VAL A 105 -17.09 13.82 13.82
C VAL A 105 -16.99 13.57 12.33
N PHE A 106 -16.22 14.42 11.67
CA PHE A 106 -15.89 14.30 10.25
C PHE A 106 -14.43 13.91 10.11
N THR A 107 -14.13 12.92 9.29
CA THR A 107 -12.76 12.56 8.94
C THR A 107 -12.56 12.83 7.46
N LYS A 108 -11.72 13.85 7.14
CA LYS A 108 -11.26 14.08 5.78
C LYS A 108 -10.15 13.07 5.49
N PRO A 109 -10.38 12.14 4.55
CA PRO A 109 -9.39 11.11 4.24
C PRO A 109 -8.14 11.71 3.61
N TYR A 110 -7.04 10.99 3.70
CA TYR A 110 -5.80 11.31 3.00
C TYR A 110 -6.03 11.23 1.50
N GLU A 111 -6.05 12.37 0.82
CA GLU A 111 -6.04 12.46 -0.62
C GLU A 111 -4.60 12.62 -1.12
N ASN A 112 -3.80 11.57 -0.96
CA ASN A 112 -2.39 11.53 -1.37
C ASN A 112 -2.18 11.45 -2.89
N GLY A 113 -3.18 11.81 -3.67
CA GLY A 113 -3.17 11.77 -5.14
C GLY A 113 -3.37 10.37 -5.73
N LEU A 114 -3.65 9.36 -4.89
CA LEU A 114 -3.98 8.01 -5.33
C LEU A 114 -5.44 7.91 -5.79
N VAL A 115 -5.71 6.98 -6.69
CA VAL A 115 -7.08 6.65 -7.14
C VAL A 115 -7.54 5.39 -6.47
N TYR A 116 -8.69 5.48 -5.79
CA TYR A 116 -9.32 4.38 -5.07
C TYR A 116 -10.61 3.94 -5.74
N THR A 117 -10.91 2.65 -5.70
CA THR A 117 -12.16 2.07 -6.19
C THR A 117 -12.78 1.21 -5.10
N LEU A 118 -14.11 1.30 -4.93
CA LEU A 118 -14.85 0.45 -4.01
C LEU A 118 -14.90 -1.00 -4.51
N THR A 119 -14.66 -1.93 -3.60
CA THR A 119 -14.68 -3.38 -3.83
C THR A 119 -15.55 -4.09 -2.80
N ASN A 120 -15.69 -5.42 -2.89
CA ASN A 120 -16.41 -6.27 -1.93
C ASN A 120 -17.80 -5.73 -1.55
N ALA A 121 -18.68 -5.55 -2.54
CA ALA A 121 -20.02 -5.00 -2.35
C ALA A 121 -20.03 -3.62 -1.63
N ASN A 122 -19.04 -2.78 -1.93
CA ASN A 122 -18.86 -1.42 -1.38
C ASN A 122 -18.46 -1.38 0.10
N THR A 123 -17.78 -2.40 0.62
CA THR A 123 -17.30 -2.42 2.01
C THR A 123 -15.84 -2.04 2.17
N GLU A 124 -15.04 -2.11 1.10
CA GLU A 124 -13.60 -1.92 1.12
C GLU A 124 -13.13 -1.07 -0.07
N TYR A 125 -11.92 -0.56 0.02
CA TYR A 125 -11.27 0.15 -1.09
C TYR A 125 -10.02 -0.60 -1.58
N GLU A 126 -9.80 -0.49 -2.87
CA GLU A 126 -8.59 -0.88 -3.58
C GLU A 126 -7.90 0.35 -4.16
N VAL A 127 -6.57 0.43 -4.06
CA VAL A 127 -5.78 1.43 -4.81
C VAL A 127 -5.65 0.95 -6.25
N THR A 128 -6.28 1.63 -7.19
CA THR A 128 -6.33 1.22 -8.60
C THR A 128 -5.34 1.94 -9.50
N ARG A 129 -4.88 3.13 -9.11
CA ARG A 129 -3.87 3.90 -9.87
C ARG A 129 -3.12 4.88 -8.99
N VAL A 130 -1.87 5.17 -9.39
CA VAL A 130 -1.03 6.18 -8.75
C VAL A 130 -1.59 7.61 -8.88
N GLY A 131 -2.42 7.89 -9.88
CA GLY A 131 -3.00 9.23 -10.09
C GLY A 131 -1.93 10.33 -10.20
N SER A 132 -2.07 11.39 -9.38
CA SER A 132 -1.10 12.49 -9.28
C SER A 132 -0.03 12.28 -8.21
N ALA A 133 -0.08 11.20 -7.43
CA ALA A 133 0.87 10.93 -6.35
C ALA A 133 2.33 10.83 -6.84
N ARG A 134 3.25 11.44 -6.10
CA ARG A 134 4.69 11.48 -6.40
C ARG A 134 5.49 11.51 -5.09
N GLY A 135 6.78 11.21 -5.19
CA GLY A 135 7.70 11.24 -4.05
C GLY A 135 7.45 10.12 -3.07
N ASP A 136 7.33 10.47 -1.80
CA ASP A 136 7.08 9.54 -0.71
C ASP A 136 5.56 9.38 -0.53
N ILE A 137 5.08 8.16 -0.64
CA ILE A 137 3.64 7.84 -0.65
C ILE A 137 3.31 6.98 0.56
N GLU A 138 2.27 7.37 1.28
CA GLU A 138 1.63 6.54 2.29
C GLU A 138 0.25 6.10 1.79
N ILE A 139 0.02 4.79 1.72
CA ILE A 139 -1.29 4.19 1.48
C ILE A 139 -1.92 4.00 2.86
N GLY A 140 -2.93 4.80 3.16
CA GLY A 140 -3.59 4.77 4.48
C GLY A 140 -4.29 3.44 4.77
N ASP A 141 -4.49 3.15 6.05
CA ASP A 141 -5.27 1.98 6.47
C ASP A 141 -6.74 2.05 6.04
N VAL A 142 -7.25 3.27 5.93
CA VAL A 142 -8.67 3.58 5.69
C VAL A 142 -8.77 4.71 4.69
N TYR A 143 -9.71 4.62 3.77
CA TYR A 143 -10.12 5.69 2.86
C TYR A 143 -11.64 5.87 2.97
N ARG A 144 -12.13 7.11 3.17
CA ARG A 144 -13.56 7.45 3.31
C ARG A 144 -14.31 6.52 4.28
N GLY A 145 -13.71 6.24 5.43
CA GLY A 145 -14.31 5.44 6.50
C GLY A 145 -14.33 3.92 6.28
N LYS A 146 -13.74 3.43 5.19
CA LYS A 146 -13.66 2.00 4.88
C LYS A 146 -12.20 1.56 4.73
N PRO A 147 -11.87 0.29 5.06
CA PRO A 147 -10.50 -0.19 4.97
C PRO A 147 -10.01 -0.21 3.51
N VAL A 148 -8.72 0.06 3.32
CA VAL A 148 -8.00 -0.16 2.08
C VAL A 148 -7.34 -1.53 2.18
N THR A 149 -7.79 -2.49 1.37
CA THR A 149 -7.42 -3.90 1.53
C THR A 149 -6.57 -4.46 0.41
N SER A 150 -6.49 -3.76 -0.72
CA SER A 150 -5.70 -4.22 -1.88
C SER A 150 -5.09 -3.09 -2.69
N ILE A 151 -4.06 -3.45 -3.44
CA ILE A 151 -3.45 -2.64 -4.49
C ILE A 151 -3.64 -3.42 -5.80
N ALA A 152 -4.34 -2.82 -6.76
CA ALA A 152 -4.72 -3.46 -8.00
C ALA A 152 -3.53 -3.84 -8.89
N GLU A 153 -3.80 -4.74 -9.84
CA GLU A 153 -2.91 -5.02 -10.97
C GLU A 153 -2.51 -3.69 -11.64
N LYS A 154 -1.20 -3.52 -11.85
CA LYS A 154 -0.61 -2.35 -12.54
C LYS A 154 -0.89 -0.98 -11.90
N ALA A 155 -1.35 -0.89 -10.65
CA ALA A 155 -1.74 0.38 -10.02
C ALA A 155 -0.66 1.46 -10.09
N PHE A 156 0.62 1.09 -9.96
CA PHE A 156 1.79 1.99 -10.05
C PHE A 156 2.70 1.67 -11.24
N TYR A 157 2.22 0.92 -12.22
CA TYR A 157 3.04 0.49 -13.36
C TYR A 157 3.79 1.66 -14.02
N SER A 158 5.12 1.53 -14.15
CA SER A 158 6.04 2.53 -14.72
C SER A 158 5.99 3.92 -14.06
N SER A 159 5.61 3.99 -12.78
CA SER A 159 5.50 5.25 -12.03
C SER A 159 6.88 5.71 -11.51
N SER A 160 7.66 6.32 -12.38
CA SER A 160 9.02 6.83 -12.05
C SER A 160 9.02 8.02 -11.07
N GLY A 161 7.86 8.65 -10.81
CA GLY A 161 7.73 9.74 -9.84
C GLY A 161 7.71 9.28 -8.38
N VAL A 162 7.55 7.99 -8.11
CA VAL A 162 7.45 7.42 -6.76
C VAL A 162 8.84 7.08 -6.22
N LYS A 163 9.13 7.50 -4.98
CA LYS A 163 10.43 7.30 -4.32
C LYS A 163 10.35 6.29 -3.17
N SER A 164 9.32 6.38 -2.36
CA SER A 164 9.08 5.43 -1.28
C SER A 164 7.59 5.15 -1.14
N ILE A 165 7.26 3.96 -0.60
CA ILE A 165 5.88 3.58 -0.32
C ILE A 165 5.81 2.95 1.06
N VAL A 166 4.88 3.43 1.88
CA VAL A 166 4.41 2.76 3.08
C VAL A 166 3.02 2.22 2.81
N VAL A 167 2.87 0.90 2.89
CA VAL A 167 1.59 0.21 2.63
C VAL A 167 0.82 0.04 3.94
N GLY A 168 -0.44 0.48 3.95
CA GLY A 168 -1.32 0.44 5.12
C GLY A 168 -1.54 -0.98 5.67
N LYS A 169 -1.75 -1.07 6.99
CA LYS A 169 -1.83 -2.35 7.72
C LYS A 169 -3.02 -3.24 7.33
N ASN A 170 -4.05 -2.68 6.69
CA ASN A 170 -5.22 -3.44 6.26
C ASN A 170 -5.05 -4.08 4.87
N VAL A 171 -4.00 -3.72 4.13
CA VAL A 171 -3.72 -4.30 2.81
C VAL A 171 -3.30 -5.77 2.98
N ARG A 172 -3.98 -6.65 2.26
CA ARG A 172 -3.78 -8.10 2.24
C ARG A 172 -3.22 -8.59 0.91
N GLU A 173 -3.42 -7.82 -0.16
CA GLU A 173 -3.09 -8.20 -1.52
C GLU A 173 -2.43 -7.05 -2.28
N ILE A 174 -1.36 -7.38 -3.00
CA ILE A 174 -0.73 -6.54 -4.01
C ILE A 174 -0.81 -7.30 -5.32
N GLY A 175 -1.51 -6.74 -6.30
CA GLY A 175 -1.79 -7.38 -7.59
C GLY A 175 -0.57 -7.52 -8.48
N ASP A 176 -0.75 -8.26 -9.58
CA ASP A 176 0.29 -8.51 -10.57
C ASP A 176 0.77 -7.18 -11.20
N TYR A 177 2.07 -7.08 -11.43
CA TYR A 177 2.70 -5.90 -12.03
C TYR A 177 2.46 -4.58 -11.27
N ALA A 178 1.97 -4.60 -10.04
CA ALA A 178 1.51 -3.40 -9.33
C ALA A 178 2.54 -2.26 -9.33
N PHE A 179 3.82 -2.55 -9.11
CA PHE A 179 4.92 -1.57 -9.08
C PHE A 179 5.97 -1.83 -10.17
N THR A 180 5.65 -2.61 -11.20
CA THR A 180 6.61 -2.92 -12.28
C THR A 180 7.16 -1.63 -12.89
N ASN A 181 8.49 -1.57 -13.06
CA ASN A 181 9.23 -0.44 -13.61
C ASN A 181 9.09 0.88 -12.84
N CYS A 182 8.78 0.85 -11.54
CA CYS A 182 8.95 2.00 -10.66
C CYS A 182 10.45 2.27 -10.44
N SER A 183 11.11 2.81 -11.46
CA SER A 183 12.58 2.86 -11.55
C SER A 183 13.27 3.68 -10.46
N ASN A 184 12.57 4.61 -9.83
CA ASN A 184 13.07 5.48 -8.75
C ASN A 184 12.58 5.06 -7.35
N LEU A 185 11.84 3.97 -7.23
CA LEU A 185 11.35 3.44 -5.95
C LEU A 185 12.53 2.86 -5.16
N GLN A 186 12.90 3.52 -4.06
CA GLN A 186 14.07 3.20 -3.23
C GLN A 186 13.73 2.30 -2.04
N SER A 187 12.53 2.46 -1.48
CA SER A 187 12.09 1.71 -0.31
C SER A 187 10.59 1.41 -0.33
N VAL A 188 10.24 0.26 0.22
CA VAL A 188 8.87 -0.20 0.41
C VAL A 188 8.73 -0.78 1.80
N THR A 189 7.71 -0.33 2.54
CA THR A 189 7.30 -0.95 3.81
C THR A 189 6.02 -1.72 3.57
N LEU A 190 6.07 -3.03 3.75
CA LEU A 190 4.94 -3.94 3.61
C LEU A 190 4.29 -4.21 4.99
N PRO A 191 2.97 -4.36 5.08
CA PRO A 191 2.30 -4.66 6.34
C PRO A 191 2.46 -6.15 6.73
N ASP A 192 2.50 -6.42 8.02
CA ASP A 192 2.62 -7.80 8.57
C ASP A 192 1.48 -8.73 8.13
N GLY A 193 0.33 -8.17 7.72
CA GLY A 193 -0.84 -8.93 7.29
C GLY A 193 -0.91 -9.21 5.79
N LEU A 194 0.09 -8.81 4.99
CA LEU A 194 0.09 -9.03 3.55
C LEU A 194 0.20 -10.55 3.27
N SER A 195 -0.81 -11.12 2.63
CA SER A 195 -0.90 -12.56 2.33
C SER A 195 -0.63 -12.89 0.86
N GLU A 196 -0.79 -11.92 -0.04
CA GLU A 196 -0.63 -12.08 -1.48
C GLU A 196 0.28 -11.00 -2.07
N LEU A 197 1.31 -11.43 -2.82
CA LEU A 197 2.16 -10.58 -3.63
C LEU A 197 2.14 -11.10 -5.06
N GLY A 198 1.69 -10.30 -6.01
CA GLY A 198 1.48 -10.67 -7.39
C GLY A 198 2.77 -11.00 -8.14
N GLU A 199 2.60 -11.68 -9.31
CA GLU A 199 3.69 -11.87 -10.25
C GLU A 199 4.20 -10.52 -10.77
N HIS A 200 5.51 -10.41 -10.97
CA HIS A 200 6.15 -9.19 -11.46
C HIS A 200 5.88 -7.93 -10.62
N ALA A 201 5.39 -8.06 -9.37
CA ALA A 201 4.90 -6.92 -8.58
C ALA A 201 5.90 -5.77 -8.48
N PHE A 202 7.18 -6.05 -8.26
CA PHE A 202 8.28 -5.06 -8.18
C PHE A 202 9.32 -5.25 -9.29
N GLN A 203 8.98 -5.92 -10.39
CA GLN A 203 9.92 -6.13 -11.49
C GLN A 203 10.46 -4.79 -12.01
N GLY A 204 11.79 -4.69 -12.16
CA GLY A 204 12.41 -3.48 -12.71
C GLY A 204 12.40 -2.27 -11.76
N CYS A 205 12.15 -2.44 -10.48
CA CYS A 205 12.35 -1.41 -9.46
C CYS A 205 13.85 -1.22 -9.20
N ARG A 206 14.54 -0.61 -10.18
CA ARG A 206 16.00 -0.56 -10.23
C ARG A 206 16.65 0.16 -9.06
N ALA A 207 15.95 1.10 -8.41
CA ALA A 207 16.46 1.86 -7.27
C ALA A 207 16.16 1.19 -5.92
N LEU A 208 15.36 0.12 -5.87
CA LEU A 208 14.99 -0.56 -4.62
C LEU A 208 16.22 -1.17 -3.97
N GLN A 209 16.49 -0.76 -2.71
CA GLN A 209 17.73 -1.11 -1.99
C GLN A 209 17.59 -2.35 -1.13
N SER A 210 16.42 -2.53 -0.53
CA SER A 210 16.11 -3.68 0.31
C SER A 210 14.63 -3.95 0.35
N ILE A 211 14.26 -5.16 0.74
CA ILE A 211 12.89 -5.54 1.04
C ILE A 211 12.86 -6.49 2.22
N LYS A 212 11.86 -6.30 3.10
CA LYS A 212 11.50 -7.26 4.13
C LYS A 212 10.12 -7.80 3.82
N LEU A 213 10.01 -9.10 3.64
CA LEU A 213 8.75 -9.80 3.40
C LEU A 213 8.12 -10.22 4.74
N PRO A 214 6.80 -10.01 4.93
CA PRO A 214 6.13 -10.39 6.16
C PRO A 214 5.93 -11.92 6.26
N ASP A 215 5.86 -12.43 7.47
CA ASP A 215 5.67 -13.87 7.75
C ASP A 215 4.31 -14.42 7.28
N SER A 216 3.35 -13.55 6.98
CA SER A 216 2.05 -13.91 6.41
C SER A 216 2.16 -14.41 4.97
N LEU A 217 3.14 -13.92 4.18
CA LEU A 217 3.40 -14.36 2.82
C LEU A 217 3.88 -15.82 2.82
N LYS A 218 3.37 -16.60 1.84
CA LYS A 218 3.73 -18.02 1.67
C LYS A 218 4.60 -18.27 0.45
N GLU A 219 4.56 -17.37 -0.51
CA GLU A 219 5.30 -17.51 -1.76
C GLU A 219 5.83 -16.18 -2.25
N VAL A 220 7.06 -16.17 -2.77
CA VAL A 220 7.54 -15.11 -3.63
C VAL A 220 7.25 -15.55 -5.06
N LYS A 221 6.23 -14.95 -5.68
CA LYS A 221 5.74 -15.32 -7.02
C LYS A 221 6.75 -14.98 -8.11
N LYS A 222 6.46 -15.47 -9.32
CA LYS A 222 7.31 -15.33 -10.50
C LYS A 222 7.73 -13.88 -10.75
N SER A 223 9.04 -13.68 -10.95
CA SER A 223 9.65 -12.40 -11.31
C SER A 223 9.31 -11.22 -10.41
N SER A 224 8.81 -11.46 -9.17
CA SER A 224 8.31 -10.39 -8.28
C SER A 224 9.33 -9.28 -8.04
N PHE A 225 10.63 -9.59 -8.00
CA PHE A 225 11.73 -8.64 -7.79
C PHE A 225 12.79 -8.72 -8.90
N GLN A 226 12.46 -9.29 -10.04
CA GLN A 226 13.39 -9.39 -11.16
C GLN A 226 13.88 -8.00 -11.60
N TYR A 227 15.18 -7.85 -11.91
CA TYR A 227 15.83 -6.58 -12.28
C TYR A 227 15.82 -5.49 -11.20
N CYS A 228 15.71 -5.84 -9.93
CA CYS A 228 15.93 -4.91 -8.82
C CYS A 228 17.44 -4.71 -8.59
N ARG A 229 18.12 -4.11 -9.57
CA ARG A 229 19.60 -4.09 -9.72
C ARG A 229 20.34 -3.45 -8.56
N ASN A 230 19.71 -2.55 -7.80
CA ASN A 230 20.33 -1.92 -6.64
C ASN A 230 19.99 -2.61 -5.30
N MET A 231 19.25 -3.71 -5.32
CA MET A 231 18.93 -4.46 -4.11
C MET A 231 20.19 -5.07 -3.50
N THR A 232 20.55 -4.62 -2.30
CA THR A 232 21.72 -5.09 -1.54
C THR A 232 21.39 -6.19 -0.55
N SER A 233 20.14 -6.25 -0.08
CA SER A 233 19.67 -7.24 0.88
C SER A 233 18.20 -7.58 0.70
N VAL A 234 17.84 -8.81 1.05
CA VAL A 234 16.46 -9.30 1.15
C VAL A 234 16.27 -10.06 2.46
N ASP A 235 15.21 -9.72 3.20
CA ASP A 235 14.71 -10.51 4.31
C ASP A 235 13.45 -11.25 3.83
N LEU A 236 13.57 -12.56 3.63
CA LEU A 236 12.47 -13.40 3.14
C LEU A 236 11.40 -13.68 4.20
N GLY A 237 11.64 -13.29 5.48
CA GLY A 237 10.73 -13.61 6.58
C GLY A 237 10.65 -15.11 6.89
N GLY A 238 9.98 -15.48 7.95
CA GLY A 238 9.85 -16.89 8.39
C GLY A 238 8.68 -17.66 7.76
N GLY A 239 7.82 -16.98 6.98
CA GLY A 239 6.60 -17.57 6.44
C GLY A 239 6.68 -18.15 5.04
N ILE A 240 7.70 -17.76 4.26
CA ILE A 240 7.86 -18.17 2.86
C ILE A 240 8.14 -19.68 2.76
N LEU A 241 7.38 -20.37 1.90
CA LEU A 241 7.50 -21.79 1.60
C LEU A 241 8.19 -22.05 0.25
N SER A 242 8.07 -21.11 -0.70
CA SER A 242 8.66 -21.22 -2.04
C SER A 242 9.09 -19.88 -2.60
N VAL A 243 10.17 -19.90 -3.37
CA VAL A 243 10.63 -18.79 -4.22
C VAL A 243 10.47 -19.25 -5.66
N ALA A 244 9.55 -18.62 -6.39
CA ALA A 244 9.18 -19.03 -7.75
C ALA A 244 10.22 -18.61 -8.79
N ALA A 245 9.93 -18.95 -10.06
CA ALA A 245 10.86 -18.70 -11.17
C ALA A 245 11.21 -17.22 -11.31
N SER A 246 12.52 -16.96 -11.50
CA SER A 246 13.10 -15.62 -11.72
C SER A 246 12.78 -14.57 -10.66
N ALA A 247 12.32 -14.98 -9.45
CA ALA A 247 11.82 -14.06 -8.43
C ALA A 247 12.80 -12.94 -8.08
N PHE A 248 14.11 -13.22 -8.02
CA PHE A 248 15.19 -12.26 -7.74
C PHE A 248 16.26 -12.28 -8.85
N SER A 249 15.92 -12.71 -10.08
CA SER A 249 16.87 -12.69 -11.19
C SER A 249 17.38 -11.28 -11.46
N ASP A 250 18.67 -11.13 -11.73
CA ASP A 250 19.33 -9.86 -12.05
C ASP A 250 19.19 -8.81 -10.92
N CYS A 251 19.25 -9.27 -9.65
CA CYS A 251 19.49 -8.43 -8.48
C CYS A 251 21.00 -8.23 -8.30
N ASP A 252 21.62 -7.44 -9.21
CA ASP A 252 23.07 -7.37 -9.42
C ASP A 252 23.87 -7.07 -8.13
N LYS A 253 23.30 -6.30 -7.18
CA LYS A 253 23.98 -5.88 -5.94
C LYS A 253 23.67 -6.72 -4.70
N LEU A 254 22.84 -7.74 -4.82
CA LEU A 254 22.58 -8.65 -3.70
C LEU A 254 23.89 -9.36 -3.33
N SER A 255 24.37 -9.18 -2.10
CA SER A 255 25.69 -9.66 -1.70
C SER A 255 25.66 -10.92 -0.81
N GLU A 256 24.58 -11.12 -0.07
CA GLU A 256 24.37 -12.26 0.81
C GLU A 256 22.92 -12.73 0.74
N LEU A 257 22.70 -14.03 0.80
CA LEU A 257 21.38 -14.63 0.87
C LEU A 257 21.29 -15.64 2.02
N LYS A 258 20.34 -15.39 2.94
CA LYS A 258 19.91 -16.36 3.92
C LYS A 258 18.52 -16.86 3.57
N VAL A 259 18.42 -18.10 3.16
CA VAL A 259 17.13 -18.74 2.87
C VAL A 259 16.55 -19.26 4.20
N PRO A 260 15.32 -18.86 4.59
CA PRO A 260 14.71 -19.30 5.84
C PRO A 260 14.45 -20.81 5.89
N ASP A 261 14.38 -21.34 7.10
CA ASP A 261 14.10 -22.77 7.33
C ASP A 261 12.73 -23.24 6.84
N SER A 262 11.80 -22.30 6.58
CA SER A 262 10.47 -22.59 6.03
C SER A 262 10.48 -22.90 4.52
N VAL A 263 11.47 -22.37 3.77
CA VAL A 263 11.53 -22.49 2.32
C VAL A 263 11.87 -23.92 1.91
N ARG A 264 11.06 -24.50 1.03
CA ARG A 264 11.22 -25.88 0.50
C ARG A 264 11.83 -25.89 -0.90
N THR A 265 11.48 -24.92 -1.73
CA THR A 265 11.90 -24.90 -3.13
C THR A 265 12.45 -23.55 -3.56
N LEU A 266 13.54 -23.57 -4.31
CA LEU A 266 14.07 -22.44 -5.08
C LEU A 266 13.80 -22.74 -6.55
N GLY A 267 12.98 -21.92 -7.19
CA GLY A 267 12.50 -22.10 -8.56
C GLY A 267 13.56 -21.84 -9.62
N GLU A 268 13.17 -22.08 -10.88
CA GLU A 268 14.00 -21.82 -12.06
C GLU A 268 14.51 -20.38 -12.06
N LYS A 269 15.83 -20.20 -12.22
CA LYS A 269 16.49 -18.89 -12.30
C LYS A 269 16.15 -17.92 -11.16
N SER A 270 15.74 -18.42 -10.00
CA SER A 270 15.23 -17.59 -8.89
C SER A 270 16.20 -16.51 -8.44
N PHE A 271 17.52 -16.74 -8.52
CA PHE A 271 18.63 -15.81 -8.21
C PHE A 271 19.64 -15.74 -9.37
N TYR A 272 19.21 -15.98 -10.60
CA TYR A 272 20.07 -15.88 -11.78
C TYR A 272 20.69 -14.49 -11.90
N GLY A 273 22.00 -14.39 -12.24
CA GLY A 273 22.64 -13.11 -12.52
C GLY A 273 22.75 -12.16 -11.32
N CYS A 274 22.75 -12.70 -10.09
CA CYS A 274 23.08 -11.91 -8.90
C CYS A 274 24.60 -11.73 -8.82
N ASP A 275 25.14 -10.77 -9.59
CA ASP A 275 26.57 -10.63 -9.87
C ASP A 275 27.46 -10.49 -8.63
N LEU A 276 26.96 -9.77 -7.59
CA LEU A 276 27.71 -9.52 -6.36
C LEU A 276 27.38 -10.51 -5.24
N LEU A 277 26.57 -11.55 -5.49
CA LEU A 277 26.24 -12.55 -4.48
C LEU A 277 27.47 -13.37 -4.11
N GLU A 278 27.99 -13.17 -2.91
CA GLU A 278 29.22 -13.84 -2.42
C GLU A 278 28.94 -15.09 -1.61
N SER A 279 27.83 -15.12 -0.87
CA SER A 279 27.51 -16.25 0.02
C SER A 279 26.01 -16.56 0.06
N VAL A 280 25.70 -17.84 0.15
CA VAL A 280 24.33 -18.34 0.33
C VAL A 280 24.31 -19.37 1.46
N THR A 281 23.33 -19.25 2.34
CA THR A 281 23.03 -20.26 3.36
C THR A 281 21.62 -20.77 3.12
N LEU A 282 21.45 -22.08 2.90
CA LEU A 282 20.15 -22.71 2.75
C LEU A 282 19.52 -22.98 4.10
N GLY A 283 18.22 -22.69 4.22
CA GLY A 283 17.39 -23.12 5.34
C GLY A 283 17.20 -24.65 5.39
N ALA A 284 16.87 -25.16 6.56
CA ALA A 284 16.82 -26.59 6.82
C ALA A 284 15.79 -27.38 6.00
N ALA A 285 14.73 -26.72 5.48
CA ALA A 285 13.66 -27.38 4.72
C ALA A 285 13.88 -27.43 3.20
N VAL A 286 14.90 -26.76 2.65
CA VAL A 286 15.12 -26.74 1.19
C VAL A 286 15.45 -28.15 0.71
N ASP A 287 14.59 -28.68 -0.18
CA ASP A 287 14.73 -30.02 -0.77
C ASP A 287 15.18 -30.02 -2.23
N SER A 288 15.06 -28.88 -2.95
CA SER A 288 15.55 -28.78 -4.33
C SER A 288 16.03 -27.39 -4.70
N ILE A 289 17.06 -27.32 -5.52
CA ILE A 289 17.53 -26.12 -6.23
C ILE A 289 17.11 -26.24 -7.69
N GLY A 290 16.33 -25.29 -8.19
CA GLY A 290 15.78 -25.30 -9.54
C GLY A 290 16.81 -25.09 -10.64
N GLU A 291 16.38 -25.27 -11.89
CA GLU A 291 17.22 -25.03 -13.07
C GLU A 291 17.75 -23.59 -13.09
N GLY A 292 19.07 -23.44 -13.27
CA GLY A 292 19.73 -22.13 -13.34
C GLY A 292 19.56 -21.24 -12.14
N ALA A 293 19.13 -21.77 -10.98
CA ALA A 293 18.71 -20.94 -9.83
C ALA A 293 19.77 -19.93 -9.38
N PHE A 294 21.07 -20.26 -9.46
CA PHE A 294 22.21 -19.40 -9.16
C PHE A 294 23.16 -19.24 -10.34
N ALA A 295 22.70 -19.56 -11.58
CA ALA A 295 23.57 -19.41 -12.74
C ALA A 295 23.99 -17.94 -12.91
N SER A 296 25.23 -17.73 -13.37
CA SER A 296 25.85 -16.41 -13.52
C SER A 296 26.00 -15.59 -12.23
N CYS A 297 25.99 -16.23 -11.06
CA CYS A 297 26.40 -15.58 -9.82
C CYS A 297 27.93 -15.51 -9.74
N VAL A 298 28.52 -14.61 -10.55
CA VAL A 298 29.98 -14.59 -10.82
C VAL A 298 30.86 -14.33 -9.60
N SER A 299 30.29 -13.76 -8.53
CA SER A 299 31.00 -13.51 -7.26
C SER A 299 30.79 -14.59 -6.19
N LEU A 300 29.99 -15.60 -6.45
CA LEU A 300 29.66 -16.64 -5.46
C LEU A 300 30.90 -17.42 -5.05
N LYS A 301 31.26 -17.35 -3.76
CA LYS A 301 32.45 -17.99 -3.18
C LYS A 301 32.09 -19.19 -2.30
N SER A 302 30.96 -19.07 -1.57
CA SER A 302 30.53 -20.07 -0.61
C SER A 302 29.04 -20.35 -0.70
N PHE A 303 28.69 -21.63 -0.56
CA PHE A 303 27.30 -22.08 -0.59
C PHE A 303 27.10 -23.16 0.48
N ALA A 304 26.42 -22.80 1.57
CA ALA A 304 26.13 -23.73 2.67
C ALA A 304 24.86 -24.51 2.39
N LEU A 305 24.99 -25.80 2.15
CA LEU A 305 23.89 -26.74 1.93
C LEU A 305 23.29 -27.24 3.26
N ASN A 306 22.03 -27.65 3.20
CA ASN A 306 21.38 -28.38 4.28
C ASN A 306 21.40 -29.89 4.03
N GLN A 307 21.09 -30.69 5.05
CA GLN A 307 21.10 -32.15 5.01
C GLN A 307 19.82 -32.76 4.41
N ARG A 308 18.94 -31.95 3.86
CA ARG A 308 17.67 -32.37 3.23
C ARG A 308 17.67 -32.26 1.71
N LEU A 309 18.60 -31.48 1.17
CA LEU A 309 18.68 -31.24 -0.27
C LEU A 309 18.78 -32.56 -1.04
N SER A 310 17.86 -32.83 -1.96
CA SER A 310 17.77 -34.06 -2.73
C SER A 310 18.16 -33.90 -4.20
N ALA A 311 18.02 -32.67 -4.75
CA ALA A 311 18.29 -32.44 -6.16
C ALA A 311 18.92 -31.06 -6.42
N ILE A 312 19.90 -31.03 -7.31
CA ILE A 312 20.49 -29.83 -7.90
C ILE A 312 20.10 -29.81 -9.38
N GLY A 313 19.37 -28.78 -9.78
CA GLY A 313 18.83 -28.63 -11.15
C GLY A 313 19.89 -28.43 -12.21
N ALA A 314 19.49 -28.57 -13.49
CA ALA A 314 20.35 -28.25 -14.63
C ALA A 314 20.82 -26.78 -14.53
N ASN A 315 22.08 -26.53 -14.92
CA ASN A 315 22.66 -25.19 -14.91
C ASN A 315 22.62 -24.45 -13.54
N ALA A 316 22.32 -25.12 -12.43
CA ALA A 316 22.03 -24.46 -11.16
C ALA A 316 23.11 -23.47 -10.71
N PHE A 317 24.38 -23.74 -10.95
CA PHE A 317 25.56 -22.91 -10.65
C PHE A 317 26.40 -22.59 -11.90
N ASN A 318 25.82 -22.72 -13.10
CA ASN A 318 26.52 -22.45 -14.32
C ASN A 318 27.12 -21.03 -14.32
N GLY A 319 28.44 -20.92 -14.58
CA GLY A 319 29.15 -19.64 -14.62
C GLY A 319 29.40 -19.00 -13.24
N CYS A 320 29.33 -19.75 -12.13
CA CYS A 320 29.76 -19.29 -10.81
C CYS A 320 31.29 -19.31 -10.71
N VAL A 321 31.96 -18.43 -11.45
CA VAL A 321 33.41 -18.47 -11.69
C VAL A 321 34.29 -18.40 -10.42
N LYS A 322 33.78 -17.86 -9.30
CA LYS A 322 34.52 -17.75 -8.02
C LYS A 322 34.22 -18.88 -7.02
N LEU A 323 33.31 -19.80 -7.34
CA LEU A 323 32.99 -20.91 -6.46
C LEU A 323 34.17 -21.88 -6.41
N ALA A 324 34.86 -21.97 -5.28
CA ALA A 324 36.11 -22.71 -5.13
C ALA A 324 35.94 -24.13 -4.62
N CYS A 325 34.95 -24.37 -3.79
CA CYS A 325 34.66 -25.67 -3.20
C CYS A 325 33.16 -25.93 -3.15
N PHE A 326 32.78 -27.20 -3.26
CA PHE A 326 31.39 -27.62 -3.15
C PHE A 326 31.29 -29.03 -2.61
N GLU A 327 30.52 -29.20 -1.53
CA GLU A 327 30.29 -30.49 -0.91
C GLU A 327 28.81 -30.82 -0.90
N THR A 328 28.41 -31.90 -1.62
CA THR A 328 27.01 -32.36 -1.59
C THR A 328 26.77 -33.26 -0.40
N PRO A 329 25.69 -33.05 0.39
CA PRO A 329 25.27 -33.96 1.44
C PRO A 329 24.85 -35.33 0.87
N ASP A 330 24.85 -36.37 1.68
CA ASP A 330 24.42 -37.73 1.32
C ASP A 330 22.94 -37.80 0.90
N SER A 331 22.15 -36.79 1.19
CA SER A 331 20.74 -36.67 0.77
C SER A 331 20.58 -36.38 -0.72
N VAL A 332 21.58 -35.81 -1.38
CA VAL A 332 21.51 -35.46 -2.82
C VAL A 332 21.50 -36.72 -3.66
N VAL A 333 20.48 -36.86 -4.49
CA VAL A 333 20.28 -38.02 -5.40
C VAL A 333 20.70 -37.70 -6.83
N SER A 334 20.50 -36.43 -7.27
CA SER A 334 20.80 -36.02 -8.65
C SER A 334 21.44 -34.64 -8.73
N ILE A 335 22.39 -34.54 -9.67
CA ILE A 335 23.02 -33.31 -10.13
C ILE A 335 22.68 -33.16 -11.61
N GLY A 336 22.10 -32.03 -12.00
CA GLY A 336 21.58 -31.77 -13.33
C GLY A 336 22.68 -31.54 -14.38
N GLU A 337 22.25 -31.49 -15.64
CA GLU A 337 23.11 -31.16 -16.79
C GLU A 337 23.73 -29.76 -16.58
N GLN A 338 25.05 -29.62 -16.86
CA GLN A 338 25.79 -28.36 -16.74
C GLN A 338 25.65 -27.65 -15.37
N ALA A 339 25.32 -28.38 -14.31
CA ALA A 339 25.04 -27.79 -13.02
C ALA A 339 26.16 -26.87 -12.52
N PHE A 340 27.43 -27.19 -12.74
CA PHE A 340 28.63 -26.42 -12.39
C PHE A 340 29.45 -26.01 -13.59
N PHE A 341 28.88 -26.03 -14.82
CA PHE A 341 29.60 -25.67 -16.02
C PHE A 341 30.23 -24.28 -15.91
N GLY A 342 31.52 -24.17 -16.22
CA GLY A 342 32.23 -22.88 -16.16
C GLY A 342 32.51 -22.34 -14.76
N CYS A 343 32.44 -23.15 -13.70
CA CYS A 343 32.89 -22.80 -12.36
C CYS A 343 34.43 -22.83 -12.29
N GLN A 344 35.10 -21.89 -12.93
CA GLN A 344 36.54 -21.90 -13.21
C GLN A 344 37.45 -21.98 -11.98
N SER A 345 36.98 -21.62 -10.79
CA SER A 345 37.74 -21.73 -9.53
C SER A 345 37.47 -23.03 -8.76
N LEU A 346 36.53 -23.86 -9.23
CA LEU A 346 36.08 -25.04 -8.50
C LEU A 346 37.14 -26.13 -8.54
N SER A 347 37.91 -26.28 -7.48
CA SER A 347 39.04 -27.20 -7.38
C SER A 347 38.83 -28.30 -6.34
N ASP A 348 37.85 -28.14 -5.44
CA ASP A 348 37.57 -29.09 -4.38
C ASP A 348 36.06 -29.44 -4.37
N VAL A 349 35.77 -30.66 -4.83
CA VAL A 349 34.39 -31.17 -4.93
C VAL A 349 34.26 -32.50 -4.18
N VAL A 350 33.39 -32.52 -3.18
CA VAL A 350 33.03 -33.75 -2.48
C VAL A 350 31.62 -34.15 -2.90
N ILE A 351 31.49 -35.34 -3.46
CA ILE A 351 30.22 -35.92 -3.83
C ILE A 351 29.71 -36.87 -2.78
N GLY A 352 28.56 -36.55 -2.17
CA GLY A 352 27.91 -37.38 -1.16
C GLY A 352 27.51 -38.76 -1.71
N SER A 353 27.48 -39.76 -0.82
CA SER A 353 27.27 -41.18 -1.18
C SER A 353 25.86 -41.45 -1.75
N GLY A 354 24.89 -40.54 -1.61
CA GLY A 354 23.54 -40.67 -2.13
C GLY A 354 23.38 -40.35 -3.62
N VAL A 355 24.38 -39.72 -4.23
CA VAL A 355 24.28 -39.29 -5.65
C VAL A 355 24.25 -40.48 -6.62
N LYS A 356 23.14 -40.60 -7.35
CA LYS A 356 22.92 -41.70 -8.34
C LYS A 356 23.03 -41.20 -9.77
N GLN A 357 22.83 -39.91 -10.01
CA GLN A 357 22.86 -39.32 -11.35
C GLN A 357 23.66 -38.04 -11.38
N ILE A 358 24.56 -37.92 -12.37
CA ILE A 358 25.25 -36.67 -12.72
C ILE A 358 24.97 -36.42 -14.20
N GLY A 359 24.38 -35.27 -14.49
CA GLY A 359 24.03 -34.86 -15.86
C GLY A 359 25.24 -34.60 -16.76
N ALA A 360 24.98 -34.51 -18.06
CA ALA A 360 26.03 -34.23 -19.03
C ALA A 360 26.70 -32.88 -18.73
N LEU A 361 28.03 -32.81 -18.90
CA LEU A 361 28.84 -31.59 -18.73
C LEU A 361 28.69 -30.92 -17.34
N ALA A 362 28.21 -31.67 -16.32
CA ALA A 362 27.91 -31.11 -14.99
C ALA A 362 29.08 -30.36 -14.35
N PHE A 363 30.32 -30.77 -14.62
CA PHE A 363 31.58 -30.20 -14.13
C PHE A 363 32.53 -29.82 -15.27
N ASP A 364 32.03 -29.60 -16.48
CA ASP A 364 32.87 -29.22 -17.62
C ASP A 364 33.36 -27.77 -17.46
N SER A 365 34.58 -27.51 -17.87
CA SER A 365 35.20 -26.19 -17.75
C SER A 365 35.29 -25.65 -16.30
N THR A 366 35.40 -26.54 -15.32
CA THR A 366 35.65 -26.22 -13.92
C THR A 366 37.16 -26.14 -13.64
#